data_2d77c29168c148d3afccd6be1a0d4a01
#
_entry.id   2d77c29168c148d3afccd6be1a0d4a01
#
_cell.length_a   1.000
_cell.length_b   1.000
_cell.length_c   1.000
_cell.angle_alpha   90.00
_cell.angle_beta   90.00
_cell.angle_gamma   90.00
#
_symmetry.space_group_name_H-M   'P 1'
#
loop_
_entity.id
_entity.type
_entity.pdbx_description
1 polymer ?
#
loop_
_entity_poly.entity_id
_entity_poly.type
_entity_poly.pdbx_seq_one_letter_code
_entity_poly.pdbx_strand_id
1 'polypeptide(L)'
;MDNLLNIFDQYTLSNSEVEIIEETSKILSADIPQFWKKIFLSDDLKERKSILLTEWKKFVSAELSNTISYLDEYLLRLGLIFYNGEYSILYTISSYDNKDGLLYEGKKAVSLDELREKFGDLFVSLDSSIVNFYTNIHNGFYDYRSKSMGLDPVKNIEPVSLYEWEYIKQIDFNLETLFTFFSNGVGDYIVLDIDSKLENGAYLWSKMDLPERGLNFWNYIDEWTVIGFE
;
A
#
# COMPACT_ATOMS: atom_id res chain seq x y z
N MET A 1 17.71 10.74 14.85
CA MET A 1 17.92 11.37 13.53
C MET A 1 18.89 10.56 12.67
N ASP A 2 20.07 10.25 13.15
CA ASP A 2 21.12 9.56 12.38
C ASP A 2 20.74 8.18 11.81
N ASN A 3 19.81 7.46 12.44
CA ASN A 3 19.46 6.10 12.05
C ASN A 3 18.52 6.03 10.82
N LEU A 4 17.64 7.01 10.60
CA LEU A 4 16.78 7.07 9.41
C LEU A 4 17.60 7.48 8.17
N LEU A 5 18.46 8.48 8.28
CA LEU A 5 19.33 8.91 7.20
C LEU A 5 20.27 7.77 6.76
N ASN A 6 20.86 7.05 7.72
CA ASN A 6 21.70 5.89 7.44
C ASN A 6 20.93 4.74 6.75
N ILE A 7 19.65 4.56 7.06
CA ILE A 7 18.78 3.57 6.39
C ILE A 7 18.48 4.03 4.96
N PHE A 8 18.20 5.31 4.74
CA PHE A 8 17.97 5.84 3.38
C PHE A 8 19.19 5.70 2.48
N ASP A 9 20.38 6.02 2.99
CA ASP A 9 21.65 5.91 2.23
C ASP A 9 21.96 4.47 1.81
N GLN A 10 21.48 3.48 2.58
CA GLN A 10 21.66 2.06 2.24
C GLN A 10 20.69 1.55 1.16
N TYR A 11 19.52 2.17 1.00
CA TYR A 11 18.42 1.62 0.18
C TYR A 11 17.97 2.53 -0.97
N THR A 12 18.48 3.74 -1.09
CA THR A 12 18.23 4.59 -2.27
C THR A 12 19.14 4.17 -3.41
N LEU A 13 18.59 3.39 -4.34
CA LEU A 13 19.28 2.92 -5.56
C LEU A 13 19.52 4.01 -6.62
N SER A 14 19.20 5.26 -6.34
CA SER A 14 19.42 6.37 -7.29
C SER A 14 19.75 7.66 -6.55
N ASN A 15 20.50 8.54 -7.22
CA ASN A 15 20.85 9.90 -6.80
C ASN A 15 19.65 10.84 -6.57
N SER A 16 18.48 10.33 -6.28
CA SER A 16 17.28 11.12 -5.99
C SER A 16 17.26 11.42 -4.50
N GLU A 17 17.38 12.68 -4.15
CA GLU A 17 17.33 13.14 -2.77
C GLU A 17 15.95 12.89 -2.17
N VAL A 18 15.88 12.03 -1.16
CA VAL A 18 14.71 11.90 -0.30
C VAL A 18 14.79 13.00 0.75
N GLU A 19 13.82 13.90 0.77
CA GLU A 19 13.71 14.92 1.80
C GLU A 19 12.82 14.41 2.95
N ILE A 20 13.37 14.43 4.18
CA ILE A 20 12.58 14.19 5.39
C ILE A 20 12.02 15.54 5.85
N ILE A 21 10.69 15.63 5.97
CA ILE A 21 10.00 16.87 6.31
C ILE A 21 9.72 16.88 7.81
N GLU A 22 10.50 17.68 8.56
CA GLU A 22 10.35 17.85 10.02
C GLU A 22 9.99 19.30 10.41
N GLU A 23 10.30 20.28 9.54
CA GLU A 23 10.02 21.67 9.82
C GLU A 23 8.52 21.97 9.80
N THR A 24 8.00 22.54 10.89
CA THR A 24 6.59 22.95 11.02
C THR A 24 6.09 23.79 9.84
N SER A 25 6.90 24.73 9.34
CA SER A 25 6.57 25.59 8.20
C SER A 25 6.38 24.77 6.92
N LYS A 26 7.22 23.77 6.67
CA LYS A 26 7.14 22.86 5.53
C LYS A 26 5.92 21.95 5.64
N ILE A 27 5.65 21.40 6.84
CA ILE A 27 4.45 20.56 7.09
C ILE A 27 3.16 21.36 6.82
N LEU A 28 3.08 22.59 7.31
CA LEU A 28 1.90 23.43 7.13
C LEU A 28 1.65 23.80 5.66
N SER A 29 2.73 24.06 4.90
CA SER A 29 2.66 24.42 3.48
C SER A 29 2.53 23.22 2.54
N ALA A 30 2.80 22.00 3.01
CA ALA A 30 2.73 20.78 2.21
C ALA A 30 1.30 20.53 1.70
N ASP A 31 1.19 20.08 0.45
CA ASP A 31 -0.08 19.62 -0.14
C ASP A 31 -0.35 18.17 0.28
N ILE A 32 -0.74 18.01 1.54
CA ILE A 32 -1.06 16.72 2.18
C ILE A 32 -2.40 16.79 2.92
N PRO A 33 -3.04 15.63 3.18
CA PRO A 33 -4.29 15.57 3.94
C PRO A 33 -4.18 16.23 5.33
N GLN A 34 -5.28 16.80 5.82
CA GLN A 34 -5.29 17.48 7.11
C GLN A 34 -4.92 16.57 8.29
N PHE A 35 -5.29 15.28 8.24
CA PHE A 35 -4.90 14.34 9.28
C PHE A 35 -3.39 14.06 9.27
N TRP A 36 -2.73 14.07 8.09
CA TRP A 36 -1.27 14.00 8.01
C TRP A 36 -0.62 15.20 8.69
N LYS A 37 -1.12 16.43 8.41
CA LYS A 37 -0.62 17.63 9.12
C LYS A 37 -0.72 17.47 10.62
N LYS A 38 -1.86 16.98 11.14
CA LYS A 38 -2.02 16.73 12.58
C LYS A 38 -1.01 15.69 13.11
N ILE A 39 -0.77 14.61 12.36
CA ILE A 39 0.22 13.59 12.73
C ILE A 39 1.59 14.23 12.89
N PHE A 40 2.04 14.98 11.90
CA PHE A 40 3.42 15.48 11.86
C PHE A 40 3.65 16.77 12.64
N LEU A 41 2.60 17.44 13.09
CA LEU A 41 2.67 18.56 14.04
C LEU A 41 2.69 18.11 15.51
N SER A 42 2.35 16.86 15.81
CA SER A 42 2.50 16.30 17.15
C SER A 42 3.89 15.74 17.35
N ASP A 43 4.49 15.92 18.56
CA ASP A 43 5.77 15.33 18.94
C ASP A 43 5.59 13.96 19.62
N ASP A 44 4.36 13.59 20.00
CA ASP A 44 4.05 12.34 20.68
C ASP A 44 3.67 11.22 19.69
N LEU A 45 4.49 10.16 19.69
CA LEU A 45 4.22 8.97 18.84
C LEU A 45 2.86 8.33 19.12
N LYS A 46 2.42 8.32 20.38
CA LYS A 46 1.12 7.74 20.74
C LYS A 46 -0.02 8.54 20.12
N GLU A 47 0.07 9.87 20.15
CA GLU A 47 -0.89 10.74 19.49
C GLU A 47 -0.86 10.57 17.98
N ARG A 48 0.33 10.59 17.36
CA ARG A 48 0.50 10.32 15.91
C ARG A 48 -0.16 9.03 15.48
N LYS A 49 0.11 7.95 16.21
CA LYS A 49 -0.46 6.63 15.97
C LYS A 49 -1.98 6.63 16.12
N SER A 50 -2.51 7.26 17.18
CA SER A 50 -3.93 7.39 17.39
C SER A 50 -4.65 8.11 16.26
N ILE A 51 -4.11 9.22 15.77
CA ILE A 51 -4.67 9.97 14.64
C ILE A 51 -4.66 9.10 13.37
N LEU A 52 -3.53 8.48 13.06
CA LEU A 52 -3.37 7.61 11.90
C LEU A 52 -4.39 6.46 11.89
N LEU A 53 -4.40 5.68 12.98
CA LEU A 53 -5.25 4.48 13.06
C LEU A 53 -6.75 4.83 13.17
N THR A 54 -7.10 6.02 13.65
CA THR A 54 -8.48 6.51 13.60
C THR A 54 -8.95 6.68 12.15
N GLU A 55 -8.11 7.24 11.27
CA GLU A 55 -8.45 7.37 9.85
C GLU A 55 -8.50 6.00 9.15
N TRP A 56 -7.55 5.09 9.42
CA TRP A 56 -7.60 3.74 8.88
C TRP A 56 -8.89 3.01 9.31
N LYS A 57 -9.23 3.03 10.60
CA LYS A 57 -10.45 2.40 11.14
C LYS A 57 -11.73 2.97 10.56
N LYS A 58 -11.74 4.23 10.18
CA LYS A 58 -12.91 4.89 9.58
C LYS A 58 -13.26 4.33 8.21
N PHE A 59 -12.27 3.92 7.42
CA PHE A 59 -12.45 3.56 6.02
C PHE A 59 -12.22 2.08 5.72
N VAL A 60 -11.37 1.38 6.48
CA VAL A 60 -10.93 0.01 6.18
C VAL A 60 -10.78 -0.86 7.44
N SER A 61 -11.62 -0.64 8.45
CA SER A 61 -11.53 -1.36 9.74
C SER A 61 -11.82 -2.85 9.63
N ALA A 62 -12.73 -3.24 8.74
CA ALA A 62 -13.09 -4.63 8.52
C ALA A 62 -12.08 -5.32 7.58
N GLU A 63 -11.62 -4.56 6.58
CA GLU A 63 -10.77 -5.03 5.50
C GLU A 63 -9.34 -5.31 5.95
N LEU A 64 -8.79 -4.43 6.82
CA LEU A 64 -7.38 -4.46 7.26
C LEU A 64 -7.25 -4.53 8.78
N SER A 65 -8.07 -5.34 9.43
CA SER A 65 -8.13 -5.43 10.89
C SER A 65 -6.84 -5.94 11.53
N ASN A 66 -6.17 -6.93 10.92
CA ASN A 66 -4.91 -7.46 11.41
C ASN A 66 -3.76 -6.48 11.20
N THR A 67 -3.70 -5.85 10.02
CA THR A 67 -2.75 -4.78 9.71
C THR A 67 -2.87 -3.63 10.71
N ILE A 68 -4.11 -3.15 10.97
CA ILE A 68 -4.37 -2.08 11.93
C ILE A 68 -3.92 -2.48 13.35
N SER A 69 -4.21 -3.72 13.76
CA SER A 69 -3.82 -4.25 15.07
C SER A 69 -2.30 -4.36 15.19
N TYR A 70 -1.63 -4.84 14.14
CA TYR A 70 -0.18 -4.93 14.10
C TYR A 70 0.48 -3.54 14.18
N LEU A 71 -0.01 -2.58 13.43
CA LEU A 71 0.46 -1.19 13.49
C LEU A 71 0.21 -0.56 14.86
N ASP A 72 -0.91 -0.87 15.53
CA ASP A 72 -1.18 -0.36 16.89
C ASP A 72 -0.17 -0.90 17.92
N GLU A 73 0.29 -2.11 17.78
CA GLU A 73 1.24 -2.72 18.69
C GLU A 73 2.70 -2.39 18.33
N TYR A 74 3.07 -2.54 17.05
CA TYR A 74 4.47 -2.61 16.61
C TYR A 74 4.98 -1.39 15.83
N LEU A 75 4.16 -0.35 15.61
CA LEU A 75 4.63 0.87 14.96
C LEU A 75 5.60 1.65 15.87
N LEU A 76 6.85 1.79 15.42
CA LEU A 76 7.94 2.45 16.13
C LEU A 76 8.07 3.94 15.78
N ARG A 77 7.76 4.31 14.53
CA ARG A 77 7.94 5.68 14.04
C ARG A 77 7.07 5.95 12.81
N LEU A 78 6.74 7.23 12.63
CA LEU A 78 6.18 7.79 11.41
C LEU A 78 7.06 8.95 10.94
N GLY A 79 7.43 8.95 9.66
CA GLY A 79 8.15 10.03 8.99
C GLY A 79 7.36 10.58 7.81
N LEU A 80 7.38 11.89 7.61
CA LEU A 80 6.90 12.51 6.38
C LEU A 80 8.08 12.66 5.43
N ILE A 81 7.98 12.12 4.24
CA ILE A 81 8.99 12.23 3.21
C ILE A 81 8.44 12.89 1.95
N PHE A 82 9.33 13.57 1.23
CA PHE A 82 9.06 14.09 -0.11
C PHE A 82 10.10 13.50 -1.07
N TYR A 83 9.62 12.84 -2.11
CA TYR A 83 10.47 12.12 -3.06
C TYR A 83 9.81 12.09 -4.43
N ASN A 84 10.57 12.42 -5.49
CA ASN A 84 10.06 12.46 -6.86
C ASN A 84 8.80 13.31 -7.06
N GLY A 85 8.65 14.41 -6.33
CA GLY A 85 7.48 15.30 -6.43
C GLY A 85 6.26 14.84 -5.63
N GLU A 86 6.34 13.75 -4.88
CA GLU A 86 5.23 13.16 -4.12
C GLU A 86 5.53 13.10 -2.62
N TYR A 87 4.50 13.32 -1.79
CA TYR A 87 4.57 13.10 -0.36
C TYR A 87 4.17 11.67 0.00
N SER A 88 4.87 11.09 0.97
CA SER A 88 4.55 9.77 1.53
C SER A 88 4.72 9.78 3.05
N ILE A 89 3.97 8.91 3.72
CA ILE A 89 4.27 8.51 5.11
C ILE A 89 5.19 7.30 5.06
N LEU A 90 6.30 7.40 5.76
CA LEU A 90 7.19 6.29 6.02
C LEU A 90 6.89 5.70 7.40
N TYR A 91 6.53 4.45 7.44
CA TYR A 91 6.26 3.66 8.64
C TYR A 91 7.51 2.88 9.01
N THR A 92 7.98 3.00 10.25
CA THR A 92 8.98 2.09 10.81
C THR A 92 8.25 1.11 11.72
N ILE A 93 8.25 -0.16 11.36
CA ILE A 93 7.46 -1.21 12.02
C ILE A 93 8.43 -2.23 12.62
N SER A 94 8.28 -2.54 13.91
CA SER A 94 9.07 -3.59 14.55
C SER A 94 8.73 -4.95 13.97
N SER A 95 9.76 -5.77 13.75
CA SER A 95 9.62 -7.14 13.29
C SER A 95 10.36 -8.07 14.24
N TYR A 96 10.00 -9.34 14.27
CA TYR A 96 10.65 -10.33 15.11
C TYR A 96 12.15 -10.45 14.81
N ASP A 97 12.51 -10.43 13.52
CA ASP A 97 13.88 -10.62 13.05
C ASP A 97 14.65 -9.31 12.88
N ASN A 98 13.98 -8.15 12.86
CA ASN A 98 14.60 -6.85 12.62
C ASN A 98 14.18 -5.83 13.68
N LYS A 99 15.00 -5.70 14.73
CA LYS A 99 14.77 -4.75 15.84
C LYS A 99 14.89 -3.28 15.43
N ASP A 100 15.60 -2.98 14.34
CA ASP A 100 15.70 -1.62 13.78
C ASP A 100 14.45 -1.24 13.00
N GLY A 101 13.60 -2.22 12.73
CA GLY A 101 12.32 -2.09 12.08
C GLY A 101 12.37 -2.21 10.56
N LEU A 102 11.24 -2.62 10.00
CA LEU A 102 10.98 -2.61 8.57
C LEU A 102 10.41 -1.25 8.15
N LEU A 103 10.68 -0.84 6.94
CA LEU A 103 10.18 0.41 6.38
C LEU A 103 9.08 0.13 5.37
N TYR A 104 7.88 0.63 5.66
CA TYR A 104 6.76 0.63 4.71
C TYR A 104 6.43 2.04 4.28
N GLU A 105 6.07 2.20 3.01
CA GLU A 105 5.66 3.47 2.42
C GLU A 105 4.17 3.47 2.14
N GLY A 106 3.47 4.49 2.66
CA GLY A 106 2.12 4.83 2.25
C GLY A 106 2.13 6.16 1.49
N LYS A 107 1.92 6.14 0.18
CA LYS A 107 1.87 7.34 -0.64
C LYS A 107 0.63 8.16 -0.35
N LYS A 108 0.67 9.48 -0.63
CA LYS A 108 -0.49 10.34 -0.59
C LYS A 108 -1.61 9.74 -1.45
N ALA A 109 -2.81 9.65 -0.88
CA ALA A 109 -4.01 9.14 -1.56
C ALA A 109 -4.27 9.89 -2.88
N VAL A 110 -4.79 9.16 -3.87
CA VAL A 110 -5.16 9.74 -5.18
C VAL A 110 -6.55 10.38 -5.12
N SER A 111 -6.85 11.20 -6.11
CA SER A 111 -8.20 11.70 -6.31
C SER A 111 -9.12 10.61 -6.91
N LEU A 112 -10.43 10.81 -6.74
CA LEU A 112 -11.41 9.93 -7.36
C LEU A 112 -11.32 9.96 -8.90
N ASP A 113 -10.91 11.09 -9.47
CA ASP A 113 -10.78 11.24 -10.92
C ASP A 113 -9.56 10.47 -11.46
N GLU A 114 -8.45 10.38 -10.71
CA GLU A 114 -7.32 9.52 -11.06
C GLU A 114 -7.72 8.04 -11.06
N LEU A 115 -8.54 7.57 -10.10
CA LEU A 115 -9.07 6.19 -10.14
C LEU A 115 -10.00 5.96 -11.35
N ARG A 116 -10.85 6.92 -11.67
CA ARG A 116 -11.73 6.83 -12.86
C ARG A 116 -10.91 6.78 -14.15
N GLU A 117 -9.88 7.58 -14.25
CA GLU A 117 -8.97 7.56 -15.41
C GLU A 117 -8.27 6.21 -15.54
N LYS A 118 -7.78 5.64 -14.42
CA LYS A 118 -7.07 4.35 -14.39
C LYS A 118 -7.95 3.20 -14.85
N PHE A 119 -9.16 3.09 -14.32
CA PHE A 119 -10.03 1.94 -14.54
C PHE A 119 -11.09 2.14 -15.65
N GLY A 120 -11.24 3.37 -16.15
CA GLY A 120 -12.21 3.68 -17.22
C GLY A 120 -13.63 3.21 -16.90
N ASP A 121 -14.24 2.49 -17.81
CA ASP A 121 -15.61 1.98 -17.64
C ASP A 121 -15.72 0.95 -16.49
N LEU A 122 -14.63 0.26 -16.15
CA LEU A 122 -14.59 -0.70 -15.03
C LEU A 122 -14.67 -0.03 -13.66
N PHE A 123 -14.43 1.28 -13.57
CA PHE A 123 -14.52 2.00 -12.31
C PHE A 123 -15.86 1.83 -11.59
N VAL A 124 -16.95 1.69 -12.33
CA VAL A 124 -18.31 1.54 -11.75
C VAL A 124 -18.49 0.20 -11.03
N SER A 125 -17.68 -0.81 -11.39
CA SER A 125 -17.65 -2.14 -10.75
C SER A 125 -16.67 -2.22 -9.59
N LEU A 126 -15.80 -1.21 -9.43
CA LEU A 126 -14.80 -1.21 -8.36
C LEU A 126 -15.46 -1.10 -6.99
N ASP A 127 -15.14 -2.02 -6.09
CA ASP A 127 -15.72 -2.04 -4.75
C ASP A 127 -15.39 -0.77 -3.95
N SER A 128 -16.34 -0.32 -3.16
CA SER A 128 -16.23 0.91 -2.38
C SER A 128 -15.10 0.88 -1.35
N SER A 129 -14.74 -0.28 -0.82
CA SER A 129 -13.64 -0.43 0.14
C SER A 129 -12.28 -0.18 -0.53
N ILE A 130 -12.11 -0.62 -1.79
CA ILE A 130 -10.92 -0.32 -2.60
C ILE A 130 -10.86 1.17 -2.89
N VAL A 131 -11.96 1.76 -3.35
CA VAL A 131 -12.05 3.21 -3.58
C VAL A 131 -11.69 3.97 -2.29
N ASN A 132 -12.25 3.56 -1.15
CA ASN A 132 -11.97 4.17 0.14
C ASN A 132 -10.49 4.10 0.53
N PHE A 133 -9.84 2.95 0.35
CA PHE A 133 -8.42 2.82 0.65
C PHE A 133 -7.59 3.81 -0.18
N TYR A 134 -7.74 3.78 -1.51
CA TYR A 134 -6.90 4.57 -2.42
C TYR A 134 -7.18 6.07 -2.39
N THR A 135 -8.41 6.49 -2.04
CA THR A 135 -8.76 7.91 -2.01
C THR A 135 -8.68 8.57 -0.63
N ASN A 136 -8.63 7.78 0.45
CA ASN A 136 -8.64 8.35 1.79
C ASN A 136 -7.45 7.93 2.66
N ILE A 137 -6.87 6.76 2.41
CA ILE A 137 -5.75 6.24 3.21
C ILE A 137 -4.43 6.45 2.46
N HIS A 138 -4.16 5.62 1.44
CA HIS A 138 -2.92 5.66 0.69
C HIS A 138 -3.08 5.26 -0.77
N ASN A 139 -2.25 5.83 -1.62
CA ASN A 139 -2.00 5.35 -2.97
C ASN A 139 -0.96 4.21 -2.93
N GLY A 140 -1.38 3.03 -2.48
CA GLY A 140 -0.52 1.89 -2.22
C GLY A 140 0.11 1.92 -0.82
N PHE A 141 0.46 0.71 -0.33
CA PHE A 141 1.12 0.51 0.95
C PHE A 141 2.04 -0.71 0.84
N TYR A 142 3.35 -0.49 0.82
CA TYR A 142 4.33 -1.52 0.44
C TYR A 142 5.68 -1.33 1.13
N ASP A 143 6.49 -2.41 1.15
CA ASP A 143 7.88 -2.33 1.65
C ASP A 143 8.67 -1.26 0.89
N TYR A 144 9.21 -0.31 1.64
CA TYR A 144 9.95 0.82 1.07
C TYR A 144 11.20 0.41 0.32
N ARG A 145 11.88 -0.64 0.76
CA ARG A 145 13.18 -1.07 0.22
C ARG A 145 13.05 -1.82 -1.09
N SER A 146 12.18 -2.82 -1.12
CA SER A 146 11.97 -3.66 -2.30
C SER A 146 11.03 -3.03 -3.31
N LYS A 147 10.12 -2.15 -2.86
CA LYS A 147 9.00 -1.60 -3.65
C LYS A 147 8.08 -2.67 -4.25
N SER A 148 8.11 -3.87 -3.69
CA SER A 148 7.49 -5.04 -4.32
C SER A 148 6.67 -5.92 -3.38
N MET A 149 6.68 -5.66 -2.07
CA MET A 149 5.85 -6.38 -1.09
C MET A 149 4.80 -5.43 -0.54
N GLY A 150 3.54 -5.64 -0.91
CA GLY A 150 2.42 -4.82 -0.45
C GLY A 150 1.43 -4.42 -1.53
N LEU A 151 0.46 -3.59 -1.16
CA LEU A 151 -0.51 -2.98 -2.06
C LEU A 151 0.17 -2.00 -3.02
N ASP A 152 -0.01 -2.22 -4.30
CA ASP A 152 0.59 -1.40 -5.35
C ASP A 152 -0.05 -0.01 -5.43
N PRO A 153 0.75 1.04 -5.76
CA PRO A 153 0.20 2.33 -6.15
C PRO A 153 -0.62 2.20 -7.44
N VAL A 154 -1.66 3.02 -7.58
CA VAL A 154 -2.62 2.98 -8.72
C VAL A 154 -1.93 2.90 -10.08
N LYS A 155 -0.81 3.61 -10.25
CA LYS A 155 -0.04 3.59 -11.50
C LYS A 155 0.54 2.22 -11.86
N ASN A 156 0.79 1.37 -10.86
CA ASN A 156 1.36 0.02 -11.02
C ASN A 156 0.30 -1.09 -11.06
N ILE A 157 -0.96 -0.77 -10.75
CA ILE A 157 -2.08 -1.70 -10.89
C ILE A 157 -2.33 -1.89 -12.39
N GLU A 158 -2.05 -3.08 -12.90
CA GLU A 158 -2.14 -3.36 -14.33
C GLU A 158 -3.03 -4.58 -14.61
N PRO A 159 -3.74 -4.60 -15.74
CA PRO A 159 -4.47 -5.79 -16.14
C PRO A 159 -3.52 -6.95 -16.43
N VAL A 160 -3.93 -8.14 -16.02
CA VAL A 160 -3.14 -9.38 -16.20
C VAL A 160 -2.84 -9.67 -17.67
N SER A 161 -3.69 -9.20 -18.57
CA SER A 161 -3.51 -9.32 -20.03
C SER A 161 -2.21 -8.69 -20.56
N LEU A 162 -1.60 -7.75 -19.80
CA LEU A 162 -0.33 -7.11 -20.17
C LEU A 162 0.91 -7.94 -19.83
N TYR A 163 0.75 -9.01 -19.04
CA TYR A 163 1.88 -9.83 -18.60
C TYR A 163 1.99 -11.11 -19.41
N GLU A 164 3.23 -11.59 -19.56
CA GLU A 164 3.52 -12.91 -20.11
C GLU A 164 3.44 -13.97 -19.01
N TRP A 165 2.47 -14.88 -19.09
CA TRP A 165 2.28 -15.99 -18.16
C TRP A 165 2.47 -17.33 -18.86
N GLU A 166 3.14 -18.28 -18.22
CA GLU A 166 3.43 -19.58 -18.80
C GLU A 166 2.17 -20.36 -19.17
N TYR A 167 1.16 -20.31 -18.32
CA TYR A 167 -0.09 -21.07 -18.45
C TYR A 167 -1.27 -20.28 -19.02
N ILE A 168 -1.03 -19.10 -19.59
CA ILE A 168 -2.10 -18.18 -20.03
C ILE A 168 -3.08 -18.85 -21.01
N LYS A 169 -2.62 -19.79 -21.84
CA LYS A 169 -3.47 -20.51 -22.80
C LYS A 169 -4.40 -21.53 -22.17
N GLN A 170 -4.19 -21.87 -20.90
CA GLN A 170 -5.01 -22.81 -20.14
C GLN A 170 -6.04 -22.10 -19.28
N ILE A 171 -6.06 -20.77 -19.33
CA ILE A 171 -6.93 -19.92 -18.54
C ILE A 171 -8.14 -19.56 -19.37
N ASP A 172 -9.34 -19.86 -18.85
CA ASP A 172 -10.62 -19.58 -19.47
C ASP A 172 -11.39 -18.52 -18.67
N PHE A 173 -10.82 -17.30 -18.62
CA PHE A 173 -11.51 -16.12 -18.09
C PHE A 173 -11.04 -14.83 -18.75
N ASN A 174 -11.84 -13.77 -18.58
CA ASN A 174 -11.55 -12.48 -19.15
C ASN A 174 -10.37 -11.81 -18.41
N LEU A 175 -9.22 -11.78 -19.06
CA LEU A 175 -8.00 -11.20 -18.48
C LEU A 175 -8.03 -9.65 -18.42
N GLU A 176 -8.94 -9.01 -19.14
CA GLU A 176 -9.06 -7.56 -19.19
C GLU A 176 -9.74 -6.98 -17.94
N THR A 177 -10.49 -7.80 -17.18
CA THR A 177 -11.12 -7.39 -15.92
C THR A 177 -10.30 -7.78 -14.68
N LEU A 178 -9.21 -8.54 -14.89
CA LEU A 178 -8.31 -9.02 -13.85
C LEU A 178 -7.13 -8.05 -13.66
N PHE A 179 -7.00 -7.47 -12.48
CA PHE A 179 -5.94 -6.51 -12.17
C PHE A 179 -5.06 -6.98 -11.01
N THR A 180 -3.74 -6.74 -11.14
CA THR A 180 -2.78 -6.99 -10.04
C THR A 180 -2.88 -5.86 -9.02
N PHE A 181 -3.16 -6.18 -7.76
CA PHE A 181 -3.26 -5.19 -6.68
C PHE A 181 -2.16 -5.30 -5.64
N PHE A 182 -1.59 -6.47 -5.48
CA PHE A 182 -0.60 -6.74 -4.45
C PHE A 182 0.47 -7.67 -5.00
N SER A 183 1.74 -7.36 -4.73
CA SER A 183 2.88 -8.23 -5.03
C SER A 183 3.51 -8.73 -3.74
N ASN A 184 3.96 -10.01 -3.72
CA ASN A 184 4.73 -10.55 -2.61
C ASN A 184 6.26 -10.38 -2.77
N GLY A 185 6.69 -9.73 -3.83
CA GLY A 185 8.10 -9.49 -4.12
C GLY A 185 8.89 -10.66 -4.71
N VAL A 186 8.31 -11.87 -4.77
CA VAL A 186 8.97 -13.06 -5.33
C VAL A 186 8.28 -13.61 -6.58
N GLY A 187 7.27 -12.91 -7.08
CA GLY A 187 6.63 -13.23 -8.36
C GLY A 187 5.20 -13.73 -8.27
N ASP A 188 4.60 -13.71 -7.07
CA ASP A 188 3.19 -13.96 -6.90
C ASP A 188 2.44 -12.64 -6.66
N TYR A 189 1.18 -12.63 -7.10
CA TYR A 189 0.32 -11.46 -7.05
C TYR A 189 -1.06 -11.82 -6.50
N ILE A 190 -1.65 -10.92 -5.74
CA ILE A 190 -3.10 -10.93 -5.53
C ILE A 190 -3.72 -10.14 -6.65
N VAL A 191 -4.48 -10.85 -7.46
CA VAL A 191 -5.22 -10.33 -8.61
C VAL A 191 -6.70 -10.27 -8.25
N LEU A 192 -7.37 -9.22 -8.64
CA LEU A 192 -8.82 -9.08 -8.47
C LEU A 192 -9.50 -9.00 -9.83
N ASP A 193 -10.55 -9.79 -10.01
CA ASP A 193 -11.53 -9.58 -11.06
C ASP A 193 -12.49 -8.47 -10.62
N ILE A 194 -12.35 -7.30 -11.22
CA ILE A 194 -13.14 -6.10 -10.85
C ILE A 194 -14.64 -6.32 -11.06
N ASP A 195 -15.04 -7.18 -11.99
CA ASP A 195 -16.45 -7.50 -12.24
C ASP A 195 -17.01 -8.54 -11.26
N SER A 196 -16.19 -9.09 -10.36
CA SER A 196 -16.56 -10.06 -9.34
C SER A 196 -16.78 -9.44 -7.97
N LYS A 197 -17.41 -10.21 -7.06
CA LYS A 197 -17.51 -9.83 -5.65
C LYS A 197 -16.19 -10.09 -4.94
N LEU A 198 -15.79 -9.20 -4.01
CA LEU A 198 -14.54 -9.32 -3.25
C LEU A 198 -14.41 -10.62 -2.44
N GLU A 199 -15.54 -11.23 -2.04
CA GLU A 199 -15.54 -12.47 -1.26
C GLU A 199 -14.95 -13.68 -2.00
N ASN A 200 -14.98 -13.68 -3.33
CA ASN A 200 -14.50 -14.80 -4.15
C ASN A 200 -13.95 -14.35 -5.51
N GLY A 201 -13.72 -13.06 -5.69
CA GLY A 201 -13.22 -12.48 -6.95
C GLY A 201 -11.70 -12.34 -7.00
N ALA A 202 -10.98 -12.69 -5.94
CA ALA A 202 -9.53 -12.62 -5.95
C ALA A 202 -8.90 -13.96 -6.34
N TYR A 203 -7.67 -13.85 -6.85
CA TYR A 203 -6.84 -14.95 -7.31
C TYR A 203 -5.44 -14.78 -6.75
N LEU A 204 -4.83 -15.89 -6.31
CA LEU A 204 -3.39 -15.96 -6.14
C LEU A 204 -2.77 -16.32 -7.49
N TRP A 205 -2.02 -15.40 -8.06
CA TRP A 205 -1.44 -15.52 -9.39
C TRP A 205 0.07 -15.67 -9.31
N SER A 206 0.57 -16.84 -9.68
CA SER A 206 1.99 -17.15 -9.76
C SER A 206 2.44 -17.27 -11.22
N LYS A 207 3.69 -16.93 -11.50
CA LYS A 207 4.28 -17.16 -12.84
C LYS A 207 4.43 -18.63 -13.18
N MET A 208 4.56 -19.49 -12.16
CA MET A 208 4.95 -20.89 -12.30
C MET A 208 3.79 -21.88 -12.21
N ASP A 209 2.59 -21.40 -11.79
CA ASP A 209 1.45 -22.26 -11.52
C ASP A 209 0.15 -21.68 -12.11
N LEU A 210 -0.88 -22.52 -12.20
CA LEU A 210 -2.22 -22.06 -12.51
C LEU A 210 -2.76 -21.22 -11.34
N PRO A 211 -3.51 -20.14 -11.62
CA PRO A 211 -4.05 -19.28 -10.56
C PRO A 211 -4.97 -20.03 -9.60
N GLU A 212 -4.76 -19.88 -8.32
CA GLU A 212 -5.72 -20.27 -7.30
C GLU A 212 -6.89 -19.29 -7.29
N ARG A 213 -8.13 -19.81 -7.24
CA ARG A 213 -9.38 -19.05 -7.48
C ARG A 213 -10.24 -18.96 -6.23
N GLY A 214 -11.17 -18.02 -6.25
CA GLY A 214 -12.24 -17.95 -5.28
C GLY A 214 -11.78 -17.44 -3.92
N LEU A 215 -10.76 -16.60 -3.92
CA LEU A 215 -10.18 -16.03 -2.71
C LEU A 215 -10.92 -14.75 -2.31
N ASN A 216 -10.98 -14.49 -1.02
CA ASN A 216 -11.43 -13.20 -0.51
C ASN A 216 -10.28 -12.18 -0.63
N PHE A 217 -10.53 -11.10 -1.37
CA PHE A 217 -9.51 -10.10 -1.67
C PHE A 217 -8.85 -9.52 -0.41
N TRP A 218 -9.67 -8.95 0.48
CA TRP A 218 -9.14 -8.27 1.65
C TRP A 218 -8.52 -9.20 2.68
N ASN A 219 -9.03 -10.41 2.84
CA ASN A 219 -8.43 -11.38 3.75
C ASN A 219 -6.98 -11.69 3.35
N TYR A 220 -6.74 -11.89 2.04
CA TYR A 220 -5.38 -12.12 1.54
C TYR A 220 -4.50 -10.89 1.64
N ILE A 221 -5.02 -9.70 1.32
CA ILE A 221 -4.27 -8.45 1.45
C ILE A 221 -3.87 -8.21 2.91
N ASP A 222 -4.80 -8.37 3.85
CA ASP A 222 -4.55 -8.13 5.28
C ASP A 222 -3.54 -9.15 5.84
N GLU A 223 -3.69 -10.43 5.52
CA GLU A 223 -2.77 -11.49 5.94
C GLU A 223 -1.37 -11.30 5.35
N TRP A 224 -1.27 -11.08 4.05
CA TRP A 224 0.03 -10.92 3.38
C TRP A 224 0.75 -9.62 3.79
N THR A 225 0.01 -8.57 4.12
CA THR A 225 0.61 -7.35 4.66
C THR A 225 1.25 -7.62 6.02
N VAL A 226 0.58 -8.38 6.90
CA VAL A 226 1.14 -8.76 8.22
C VAL A 226 2.33 -9.72 8.06
N ILE A 227 2.26 -10.71 7.17
CA ILE A 227 3.40 -11.57 6.84
C ILE A 227 4.61 -10.75 6.37
N GLY A 228 4.36 -9.69 5.59
CA GLY A 228 5.41 -8.78 5.15
C GLY A 228 6.04 -7.94 6.25
N PHE A 229 5.41 -7.85 7.43
CA PHE A 229 5.97 -7.20 8.63
C PHE A 229 6.81 -8.15 9.49
N GLU A 230 6.65 -9.45 9.35
CA GLU A 230 7.35 -10.49 10.11
C GLU A 230 8.70 -10.86 9.50
#